data_f174e75c73ca3de126aaa5fec3031cbe
#
_entry.id   f174e75c73ca3de126aaa5fec3031cbe
#
_cell.length_a   1.000
_cell.length_b   1.000
_cell.length_c   1.000
_cell.angle_alpha   90.00
_cell.angle_beta   90.00
_cell.angle_gamma   90.00
#
_symmetry.space_group_name_H-M   'P 1'
#
loop_
_entity.id
_entity.type
_entity.pdbx_description
1 polymer ?
#
loop_
_entity_poly.entity_id
_entity_poly.type
_entity_poly.pdbx_seq_one_letter_code
_entity_poly.pdbx_strand_id
1 'polypeptide(L)'
;RIGVPHCPICHKPVTRRTVQDIIDQVMSWPVASKLMVLAPIVSQKKGSFSHIGEQYLAKGFARARVDGIIYALDEWPELDKNLRHDIEIVVDRFVMAPDLESRISQSVEQALELGNGLMQILCIKDNSTAIGSNHINNDSTEIVSYSQRYACPDHPDEMIPELEPRLFSFNAPQGACPTCTGLGTRME
;
A
#
# COMPACT_ATOMS: atom_id res chain seq x y z
N ARG A 1 -4.04 17.61 20.70
CA ARG A 1 -3.83 16.41 19.87
C ARG A 1 -2.44 15.85 20.17
N ILE A 2 -2.36 14.94 21.17
CA ILE A 2 -1.05 14.48 21.70
C ILE A 2 -0.83 12.99 21.38
N GLY A 3 -1.85 12.27 20.89
CA GLY A 3 -1.75 10.83 20.61
C GLY A 3 -1.24 10.56 19.21
N VAL A 4 -0.29 9.62 19.07
CA VAL A 4 0.10 9.01 17.82
C VAL A 4 -0.62 7.67 17.71
N PRO A 5 -1.45 7.44 16.68
CA PRO A 5 -2.10 6.16 16.51
C PRO A 5 -1.07 5.07 16.18
N HIS A 6 -1.26 3.88 16.72
CA HIS A 6 -0.43 2.72 16.48
C HIS A 6 -1.29 1.58 15.93
N CYS A 7 -0.72 0.77 15.06
CA CYS A 7 -1.38 -0.43 14.56
C CYS A 7 -1.71 -1.39 15.71
N PRO A 8 -2.96 -1.89 15.84
CA PRO A 8 -3.33 -2.80 16.92
C PRO A 8 -2.62 -4.16 16.83
N ILE A 9 -2.12 -4.54 15.65
CA ILE A 9 -1.47 -5.84 15.42
C ILE A 9 0.05 -5.74 15.63
N CYS A 10 0.75 -4.83 14.91
CA CYS A 10 2.22 -4.76 14.94
C CYS A 10 2.76 -3.61 15.82
N HIS A 11 1.90 -2.80 16.42
CA HIS A 11 2.24 -1.65 17.27
C HIS A 11 3.14 -0.59 16.63
N LYS A 12 3.33 -0.63 15.30
CA LYS A 12 4.04 0.43 14.58
C LYS A 12 3.22 1.72 14.56
N PRO A 13 3.86 2.89 14.66
CA PRO A 13 3.15 4.16 14.54
C PRO A 13 2.54 4.28 13.13
N VAL A 14 1.30 4.74 13.08
CA VAL A 14 0.57 4.96 11.82
C VAL A 14 0.41 6.45 11.62
N THR A 15 0.93 6.96 10.50
CA THR A 15 0.86 8.37 10.14
C THR A 15 0.09 8.53 8.83
N ARG A 16 -0.79 9.54 8.78
CA ARG A 16 -1.40 9.98 7.53
C ARG A 16 -0.42 10.89 6.81
N ARG A 17 -0.20 10.65 5.52
CA ARG A 17 0.56 11.55 4.65
C ARG A 17 -0.34 12.19 3.63
N THR A 18 -0.10 13.45 3.31
CA THR A 18 -0.75 14.09 2.17
C THR A 18 -0.12 13.59 0.87
N VAL A 19 -0.82 13.74 -0.26
CA VAL A 19 -0.26 13.41 -1.59
C VAL A 19 1.04 14.18 -1.81
N GLN A 20 1.07 15.47 -1.43
CA GLN A 20 2.24 16.32 -1.60
C GLN A 20 3.44 15.80 -0.77
N ASP A 21 3.23 15.42 0.49
CA ASP A 21 4.30 14.85 1.32
C ASP A 21 4.89 13.57 0.69
N ILE A 22 4.04 12.76 0.03
CA ILE A 22 4.49 11.55 -0.66
C ILE A 22 5.32 11.92 -1.89
N ILE A 23 4.84 12.88 -2.71
CA ILE A 23 5.56 13.37 -3.90
C ILE A 23 6.92 13.93 -3.50
N ASP A 24 6.97 14.81 -2.50
CA ASP A 24 8.20 15.45 -2.02
C ASP A 24 9.22 14.38 -1.54
N GLN A 25 8.73 13.36 -0.86
CA GLN A 25 9.58 12.25 -0.40
C GLN A 25 10.08 11.39 -1.57
N VAL A 26 9.24 11.11 -2.56
CA VAL A 26 9.66 10.39 -3.78
C VAL A 26 10.69 11.21 -4.55
N MET A 27 10.49 12.52 -4.67
CA MET A 27 11.44 13.42 -5.32
C MET A 27 12.77 13.55 -4.58
N SER A 28 12.82 13.25 -3.28
CA SER A 28 14.06 13.27 -2.48
C SER A 28 15.00 12.09 -2.75
N TRP A 29 14.57 11.08 -3.51
CA TRP A 29 15.39 9.94 -3.86
C TRP A 29 16.56 10.36 -4.78
N PRO A 30 17.74 9.70 -4.67
CA PRO A 30 18.89 10.05 -5.49
C PRO A 30 18.59 9.97 -6.99
N VAL A 31 19.15 10.90 -7.76
CA VAL A 31 19.10 10.87 -9.24
C VAL A 31 19.69 9.56 -9.74
N ALA A 32 19.13 9.02 -10.80
CA ALA A 32 19.43 7.70 -11.39
C ALA A 32 18.94 6.48 -10.56
N SER A 33 18.24 6.66 -9.43
CA SER A 33 17.54 5.56 -8.75
C SER A 33 16.45 4.97 -9.65
N LYS A 34 16.40 3.65 -9.74
CA LYS A 34 15.35 2.92 -10.47
C LYS A 34 14.17 2.68 -9.53
N LEU A 35 13.07 3.35 -9.77
CA LEU A 35 11.87 3.30 -8.93
C LEU A 35 10.70 2.63 -9.65
N MET A 36 9.89 1.92 -8.88
CA MET A 36 8.65 1.32 -9.34
C MET A 36 7.53 1.71 -8.37
N VAL A 37 6.46 2.27 -8.93
CA VAL A 37 5.25 2.64 -8.19
C VAL A 37 4.29 1.47 -8.21
N LEU A 38 3.90 1.01 -7.03
CA LEU A 38 3.05 -0.16 -6.82
C LEU A 38 1.77 0.23 -6.09
N ALA A 39 0.65 -0.31 -6.55
CA ALA A 39 -0.64 -0.22 -5.88
C ALA A 39 -1.02 -1.58 -5.27
N PRO A 40 -1.04 -1.75 -3.93
CA PRO A 40 -1.46 -2.98 -3.29
C PRO A 40 -2.97 -3.22 -3.52
N ILE A 41 -3.31 -4.37 -4.10
CA ILE A 41 -4.71 -4.75 -4.39
C ILE A 41 -5.15 -5.88 -3.47
N VAL A 42 -4.26 -6.83 -3.21
CA VAL A 42 -4.48 -7.94 -2.31
C VAL A 42 -3.32 -8.01 -1.33
N SER A 43 -3.61 -8.11 -0.04
CA SER A 43 -2.59 -8.28 1.00
C SER A 43 -2.97 -9.43 1.91
N GLN A 44 -2.10 -10.43 1.98
CA GLN A 44 -2.19 -11.60 2.86
C GLN A 44 -3.54 -12.35 2.80
N LYS A 45 -4.20 -12.36 1.62
CA LYS A 45 -5.50 -13.01 1.42
C LYS A 45 -5.34 -14.32 0.64
N LYS A 46 -6.16 -15.30 1.02
CA LYS A 46 -6.26 -16.59 0.30
C LYS A 46 -7.17 -16.44 -0.92
N GLY A 47 -6.79 -17.09 -2.01
CA GLY A 47 -7.59 -17.11 -3.23
C GLY A 47 -6.74 -17.38 -4.47
N SER A 48 -7.35 -17.79 -5.57
CA SER A 48 -6.66 -17.99 -6.85
C SER A 48 -6.46 -16.70 -7.64
N PHE A 49 -7.25 -15.66 -7.37
CA PHE A 49 -7.16 -14.31 -7.98
C PHE A 49 -6.98 -14.29 -9.52
N SER A 50 -7.42 -15.35 -10.21
CA SER A 50 -7.23 -15.51 -11.66
C SER A 50 -7.82 -14.38 -12.50
N HIS A 51 -8.89 -13.75 -12.00
CA HIS A 51 -9.57 -12.64 -12.69
C HIS A 51 -8.81 -11.31 -12.64
N ILE A 52 -7.82 -11.16 -11.74
CA ILE A 52 -7.10 -9.89 -11.56
C ILE A 52 -6.27 -9.55 -12.80
N GLY A 53 -5.60 -10.54 -13.41
CA GLY A 53 -4.79 -10.31 -14.62
C GLY A 53 -5.61 -9.65 -15.73
N GLU A 54 -6.72 -10.26 -16.12
CA GLU A 54 -7.61 -9.75 -17.16
C GLU A 54 -8.24 -8.40 -16.79
N GLN A 55 -8.69 -8.26 -15.54
CA GLN A 55 -9.32 -7.04 -15.05
C GLN A 55 -8.41 -5.81 -15.15
N TYR A 56 -7.13 -5.94 -14.75
CA TYR A 56 -6.20 -4.82 -14.76
C TYR A 56 -5.54 -4.62 -16.13
N LEU A 57 -5.41 -5.68 -16.93
CA LEU A 57 -5.04 -5.57 -18.35
C LEU A 57 -6.08 -4.73 -19.12
N ALA A 58 -7.36 -4.98 -18.91
CA ALA A 58 -8.45 -4.18 -19.49
C ALA A 58 -8.44 -2.71 -19.06
N LYS A 59 -7.88 -2.38 -17.90
CA LYS A 59 -7.68 -1.01 -17.42
C LYS A 59 -6.41 -0.35 -17.96
N GLY A 60 -5.62 -1.06 -18.80
CA GLY A 60 -4.42 -0.53 -19.45
C GLY A 60 -3.12 -0.74 -18.67
N PHE A 61 -3.13 -1.50 -17.58
CA PHE A 61 -1.90 -1.89 -16.89
C PHE A 61 -1.25 -3.08 -17.60
N ALA A 62 0.08 -3.20 -17.47
CA ALA A 62 0.83 -4.26 -18.15
C ALA A 62 1.42 -5.30 -17.21
N ARG A 63 1.64 -4.97 -15.94
CA ARG A 63 2.37 -5.82 -15.00
C ARG A 63 1.79 -5.75 -13.58
N ALA A 64 1.98 -6.86 -12.86
CA ALA A 64 1.76 -6.95 -11.42
C ALA A 64 2.96 -7.61 -10.73
N ARG A 65 3.15 -7.29 -9.46
CA ARG A 65 4.04 -8.00 -8.58
C ARG A 65 3.19 -8.93 -7.72
N VAL A 66 3.47 -10.23 -7.78
CA VAL A 66 2.76 -11.27 -7.04
C VAL A 66 3.76 -12.01 -6.17
N ASP A 67 3.58 -11.98 -4.87
CA ASP A 67 4.47 -12.61 -3.88
C ASP A 67 5.95 -12.25 -4.08
N GLY A 68 6.20 -10.99 -4.46
CA GLY A 68 7.55 -10.48 -4.70
C GLY A 68 8.09 -10.66 -6.12
N ILE A 69 7.40 -11.41 -7.00
CA ILE A 69 7.81 -11.68 -8.37
C ILE A 69 6.97 -10.85 -9.35
N ILE A 70 7.60 -10.27 -10.35
CA ILE A 70 6.91 -9.47 -11.38
C ILE A 70 6.46 -10.36 -12.52
N TYR A 71 5.15 -10.32 -12.81
CA TYR A 71 4.51 -11.00 -13.94
C TYR A 71 3.92 -9.97 -14.91
N ALA A 72 3.87 -10.34 -16.19
CA ALA A 72 3.02 -9.64 -17.14
C ALA A 72 1.55 -10.04 -16.88
N LEU A 73 0.62 -9.09 -17.03
CA LEU A 73 -0.79 -9.35 -16.72
C LEU A 73 -1.47 -10.32 -17.70
N ASP A 74 -0.93 -10.44 -18.92
CA ASP A 74 -1.32 -11.41 -19.94
C ASP A 74 -0.75 -12.83 -19.67
N GLU A 75 0.30 -12.92 -18.85
CA GLU A 75 0.92 -14.17 -18.40
C GLU A 75 0.66 -14.40 -16.90
N TRP A 76 -0.61 -14.33 -16.47
CA TRP A 76 -0.97 -14.42 -15.05
C TRP A 76 -0.61 -15.79 -14.47
N PRO A 77 0.08 -15.85 -13.31
CA PRO A 77 0.48 -17.12 -12.70
C PRO A 77 -0.73 -17.85 -12.09
N GLU A 78 -0.67 -19.18 -12.07
CA GLU A 78 -1.60 -19.98 -11.27
C GLU A 78 -1.26 -19.89 -9.79
N LEU A 79 -2.18 -19.34 -8.98
CA LEU A 79 -2.01 -19.16 -7.56
C LEU A 79 -2.78 -20.22 -6.77
N ASP A 80 -2.15 -20.80 -5.73
CA ASP A 80 -2.81 -21.76 -4.85
C ASP A 80 -3.82 -21.03 -3.95
N LYS A 81 -5.10 -21.39 -4.11
CA LYS A 81 -6.22 -20.81 -3.33
C LYS A 81 -6.10 -20.97 -1.80
N ASN A 82 -5.27 -21.91 -1.33
CA ASN A 82 -5.09 -22.18 0.10
C ASN A 82 -3.95 -21.36 0.72
N LEU A 83 -3.06 -20.80 -0.09
CA LEU A 83 -1.98 -19.93 0.36
C LEU A 83 -2.44 -18.47 0.43
N ARG A 84 -1.71 -17.68 1.21
CA ARG A 84 -1.90 -16.24 1.27
C ARG A 84 -1.01 -15.58 0.24
N HIS A 85 -1.56 -14.64 -0.50
CA HIS A 85 -0.87 -13.94 -1.56
C HIS A 85 -0.88 -12.43 -1.31
N ASP A 86 0.18 -11.78 -1.77
CA ASP A 86 0.30 -10.34 -1.90
C ASP A 86 0.34 -9.99 -3.38
N ILE A 87 -0.57 -9.10 -3.83
CA ILE A 87 -0.66 -8.69 -5.23
C ILE A 87 -0.65 -7.17 -5.30
N GLU A 88 0.33 -6.62 -6.00
CA GLU A 88 0.45 -5.20 -6.27
C GLU A 88 0.47 -4.96 -7.79
N ILE A 89 -0.32 -3.99 -8.24
CA ILE A 89 -0.28 -3.55 -9.65
C ILE A 89 0.89 -2.58 -9.84
N VAL A 90 1.69 -2.81 -10.88
CA VAL A 90 2.76 -1.88 -11.28
C VAL A 90 2.11 -0.73 -12.04
N VAL A 91 2.04 0.42 -11.38
CA VAL A 91 1.43 1.64 -11.96
C VAL A 91 2.40 2.33 -12.90
N ASP A 92 3.64 2.53 -12.44
CA ASP A 92 4.69 3.16 -13.25
C ASP A 92 6.09 2.66 -12.88
N ARG A 93 7.05 2.86 -13.77
CA ARG A 93 8.46 2.60 -13.58
C ARG A 93 9.29 3.69 -14.23
N PHE A 94 10.18 4.29 -13.48
CA PHE A 94 11.04 5.36 -13.99
C PHE A 94 12.41 5.33 -13.32
N VAL A 95 13.35 6.01 -13.96
CA VAL A 95 14.65 6.33 -13.39
C VAL A 95 14.58 7.77 -12.90
N MET A 96 14.92 8.02 -11.64
CA MET A 96 14.78 9.34 -11.03
C MET A 96 15.58 10.41 -11.79
N ALA A 97 14.89 11.49 -12.18
CA ALA A 97 15.44 12.65 -12.84
C ALA A 97 14.71 13.92 -12.35
N PRO A 98 15.33 15.11 -12.43
CA PRO A 98 14.75 16.36 -11.87
C PRO A 98 13.44 16.82 -12.52
N ASP A 99 13.16 16.42 -13.76
CA ASP A 99 12.03 16.85 -14.58
C ASP A 99 10.80 15.91 -14.51
N LEU A 100 10.78 14.98 -13.56
CA LEU A 100 9.73 13.94 -13.45
C LEU A 100 8.57 14.31 -12.51
N GLU A 101 8.55 15.50 -11.91
CA GLU A 101 7.56 15.86 -10.88
C GLU A 101 6.11 15.62 -11.34
N SER A 102 5.75 16.08 -12.53
CA SER A 102 4.39 15.89 -13.08
C SER A 102 4.04 14.42 -13.30
N ARG A 103 4.98 13.62 -13.78
CA ARG A 103 4.80 12.17 -13.99
C ARG A 103 4.67 11.45 -12.65
N ILE A 104 5.50 11.81 -11.67
CA ILE A 104 5.45 11.23 -10.33
C ILE A 104 4.12 11.57 -9.67
N SER A 105 3.64 12.82 -9.77
CA SER A 105 2.34 13.24 -9.23
C SER A 105 1.21 12.38 -9.78
N GLN A 106 1.14 12.20 -11.10
CA GLN A 106 0.12 11.38 -11.74
C GLN A 106 0.21 9.91 -11.30
N SER A 107 1.42 9.35 -11.24
CA SER A 107 1.63 7.96 -10.83
C SER A 107 1.27 7.73 -9.36
N VAL A 108 1.58 8.68 -8.48
CA VAL A 108 1.23 8.64 -7.04
C VAL A 108 -0.29 8.70 -6.86
N GLU A 109 -0.97 9.65 -7.52
CA GLU A 109 -2.43 9.77 -7.45
C GLU A 109 -3.13 8.50 -7.95
N GLN A 110 -2.71 7.97 -9.10
CA GLN A 110 -3.24 6.74 -9.67
C GLN A 110 -2.99 5.53 -8.76
N ALA A 111 -1.80 5.41 -8.18
CA ALA A 111 -1.50 4.32 -7.28
C ALA A 111 -2.33 4.38 -5.98
N LEU A 112 -2.51 5.57 -5.41
CA LEU A 112 -3.34 5.78 -4.23
C LEU A 112 -4.82 5.51 -4.50
N GLU A 113 -5.32 5.87 -5.67
CA GLU A 113 -6.69 5.56 -6.09
C GLU A 113 -6.90 4.04 -6.20
N LEU A 114 -6.01 3.34 -6.92
CA LEU A 114 -6.07 1.89 -7.11
C LEU A 114 -5.90 1.11 -5.81
N GLY A 115 -4.93 1.51 -4.99
CA GLY A 115 -4.60 0.88 -3.70
C GLY A 115 -5.47 1.36 -2.55
N ASN A 116 -6.60 2.05 -2.83
CA ASN A 116 -7.55 2.53 -1.82
C ASN A 116 -6.89 3.39 -0.72
N GLY A 117 -6.00 4.29 -1.13
CA GLY A 117 -5.23 5.19 -0.26
C GLY A 117 -3.90 4.61 0.23
N LEU A 118 -3.51 3.44 -0.27
CA LEU A 118 -2.22 2.81 -0.02
C LEU A 118 -1.41 2.76 -1.31
N MET A 119 -0.10 2.96 -1.20
CA MET A 119 0.84 2.75 -2.28
C MET A 119 2.21 2.33 -1.76
N GLN A 120 3.03 1.77 -2.62
CA GLN A 120 4.40 1.40 -2.31
C GLN A 120 5.34 1.90 -3.40
N ILE A 121 6.53 2.28 -2.97
CA ILE A 121 7.66 2.53 -3.87
C ILE A 121 8.69 1.44 -3.64
N LEU A 122 9.04 0.75 -4.70
CA LEU A 122 10.13 -0.20 -4.73
C LEU A 122 11.33 0.45 -5.41
N CYS A 123 12.43 0.57 -4.68
CA CYS A 123 13.71 1.04 -5.20
C CYS A 123 14.65 -0.13 -5.46
N ILE A 124 15.20 -0.21 -6.65
CA ILE A 124 16.17 -1.22 -7.05
C ILE A 124 17.57 -0.61 -6.89
N LYS A 125 18.34 -1.10 -5.91
CA LYS A 125 19.67 -0.55 -5.55
C LYS A 125 20.82 -1.05 -6.42
N ASP A 126 20.64 -2.15 -7.16
CA ASP A 126 21.72 -2.74 -7.94
C ASP A 126 21.82 -2.27 -9.38
N ASN A 127 23.07 -2.09 -9.84
CA ASN A 127 23.43 -1.87 -11.23
C ASN A 127 23.28 -3.12 -12.13
N SER A 128 22.73 -4.22 -11.59
CA SER A 128 22.42 -5.39 -12.40
C SER A 128 21.30 -5.06 -13.37
N THR A 129 21.54 -5.31 -14.64
CA THR A 129 20.77 -5.04 -15.85
C THR A 129 19.36 -5.68 -15.90
N ALA A 130 18.74 -5.92 -14.78
CA ALA A 130 17.53 -6.73 -14.63
C ALA A 130 16.21 -5.94 -14.70
N ILE A 131 16.12 -4.96 -15.61
CA ILE A 131 14.79 -4.41 -15.99
C ILE A 131 13.95 -5.46 -16.74
N GLY A 132 14.56 -6.59 -17.13
CA GLY A 132 13.94 -7.68 -17.86
C GLY A 132 13.85 -9.03 -17.11
N SER A 133 14.44 -9.19 -15.95
CA SER A 133 14.33 -10.44 -15.18
C SER A 133 13.13 -10.41 -14.25
N ASN A 134 12.30 -11.44 -14.30
CA ASN A 134 11.09 -11.60 -13.46
C ASN A 134 11.41 -11.82 -11.96
N HIS A 135 12.67 -12.09 -11.61
CA HIS A 135 13.11 -12.26 -10.23
C HIS A 135 13.89 -11.02 -9.76
N ILE A 136 13.31 -10.29 -8.82
CA ILE A 136 13.98 -9.22 -8.07
C ILE A 136 14.42 -9.84 -6.74
N ASN A 137 15.72 -9.96 -6.52
CA ASN A 137 16.25 -10.46 -5.24
C ASN A 137 15.94 -9.46 -4.12
N ASN A 138 15.32 -9.92 -3.04
CA ASN A 138 14.92 -9.08 -1.90
C ASN A 138 16.09 -8.33 -1.23
N ASP A 139 17.32 -8.83 -1.34
CA ASP A 139 18.50 -8.21 -0.71
C ASP A 139 18.95 -6.89 -1.38
N SER A 140 18.51 -6.64 -2.62
CA SER A 140 18.90 -5.46 -3.42
C SER A 140 17.78 -4.44 -3.59
N THR A 141 16.67 -4.62 -2.88
CA THR A 141 15.48 -3.74 -3.04
C THR A 141 15.08 -3.13 -1.71
N GLU A 142 14.66 -1.88 -1.77
CA GLU A 142 14.02 -1.18 -0.65
C GLU A 142 12.57 -0.90 -1.00
N ILE A 143 11.64 -1.31 -0.13
CA ILE A 143 10.21 -1.03 -0.29
C ILE A 143 9.80 -0.03 0.78
N VAL A 144 9.25 1.09 0.34
CA VAL A 144 8.68 2.11 1.21
C VAL A 144 7.19 2.20 0.96
N SER A 145 6.40 1.98 2.00
CA SER A 145 4.93 2.03 1.94
C SER A 145 4.41 3.38 2.42
N TYR A 146 3.41 3.89 1.71
CA TYR A 146 2.75 5.16 2.00
C TYR A 146 1.25 4.95 2.16
N SER A 147 0.66 5.70 3.08
CA SER A 147 -0.78 5.71 3.30
C SER A 147 -1.32 7.14 3.39
N GLN A 148 -2.39 7.43 2.65
CA GLN A 148 -3.19 8.64 2.83
C GLN A 148 -4.18 8.52 3.99
N ARG A 149 -4.40 7.30 4.50
CA ARG A 149 -5.29 7.00 5.62
C ARG A 149 -4.47 6.60 6.82
N TYR A 150 -5.08 6.63 7.98
CA TYR A 150 -4.49 6.02 9.18
C TYR A 150 -4.57 4.49 9.08
N ALA A 151 -3.87 3.92 8.09
CA ALA A 151 -3.77 2.47 7.89
C ALA A 151 -2.31 2.02 8.05
N CYS A 152 -2.13 0.84 8.65
CA CYS A 152 -0.81 0.24 8.73
C CYS A 152 -0.41 -0.32 7.36
N PRO A 153 0.80 -0.01 6.84
CA PRO A 153 1.25 -0.57 5.57
C PRO A 153 1.34 -2.10 5.56
N ASP A 154 1.64 -2.70 6.72
CA ASP A 154 1.77 -4.15 6.87
C ASP A 154 0.40 -4.84 7.14
N HIS A 155 -0.63 -4.07 7.56
CA HIS A 155 -1.97 -4.56 7.89
C HIS A 155 -3.02 -3.62 7.28
N PRO A 156 -3.19 -3.60 5.97
CA PRO A 156 -4.05 -2.63 5.27
C PRO A 156 -5.55 -2.81 5.56
N ASP A 157 -5.95 -3.99 6.03
CA ASP A 157 -7.34 -4.26 6.43
C ASP A 157 -7.68 -3.63 7.81
N GLU A 158 -6.65 -3.30 8.63
CA GLU A 158 -6.79 -2.65 9.93
C GLU A 158 -6.77 -1.12 9.77
N MET A 159 -7.92 -0.58 9.43
CA MET A 159 -8.10 0.87 9.32
C MET A 159 -8.33 1.48 10.69
N ILE A 160 -7.44 2.40 11.07
CA ILE A 160 -7.65 3.21 12.26
C ILE A 160 -8.59 4.36 11.88
N PRO A 161 -9.75 4.48 12.53
CA PRO A 161 -10.67 5.58 12.26
C PRO A 161 -9.99 6.93 12.51
N GLU A 162 -10.40 7.96 11.76
CA GLU A 162 -9.87 9.30 11.98
C GLU A 162 -10.11 9.71 13.43
N LEU A 163 -9.04 10.16 14.11
CA LEU A 163 -9.08 10.48 15.53
C LEU A 163 -9.93 11.73 15.77
N GLU A 164 -11.23 11.54 15.88
CA GLU A 164 -12.19 12.55 16.27
C GLU A 164 -12.43 12.52 17.79
N PRO A 165 -12.79 13.66 18.43
CA PRO A 165 -13.14 13.69 19.85
C PRO A 165 -14.24 12.70 20.24
N ARG A 166 -15.12 12.35 19.30
CA ARG A 166 -16.21 11.38 19.50
C ARG A 166 -15.74 9.97 19.80
N LEU A 167 -14.56 9.56 19.26
CA LEU A 167 -13.95 8.25 19.54
C LEU A 167 -13.52 8.09 20.99
N PHE A 168 -13.31 9.20 21.71
CA PHE A 168 -12.88 9.22 23.11
C PHE A 168 -14.04 9.54 24.05
N SER A 169 -15.25 9.67 23.55
CA SER A 169 -16.44 9.97 24.32
C SER A 169 -17.22 8.69 24.64
N PHE A 170 -17.31 8.33 25.91
CA PHE A 170 -18.13 7.20 26.37
C PHE A 170 -19.63 7.38 26.06
N ASN A 171 -20.07 8.61 25.78
CA ASN A 171 -21.46 8.96 25.45
C ASN A 171 -21.73 9.00 23.93
N ALA A 172 -20.73 8.74 23.10
CA ALA A 172 -20.88 8.63 21.65
C ALA A 172 -20.83 7.14 21.25
N PRO A 173 -21.68 6.67 20.32
CA PRO A 173 -21.69 5.27 19.89
C PRO A 173 -20.32 4.76 19.42
N GLN A 174 -19.48 5.63 18.86
CA GLN A 174 -18.14 5.31 18.33
C GLN A 174 -17.10 5.11 19.46
N GLY A 175 -17.28 5.77 20.62
CA GLY A 175 -16.34 5.71 21.76
C GLY A 175 -16.90 4.95 22.96
N ALA A 176 -18.16 4.55 22.91
CA ALA A 176 -18.80 3.81 23.99
C ALA A 176 -18.27 2.37 24.08
N CYS A 177 -18.14 1.88 25.28
CA CYS A 177 -17.80 0.47 25.52
C CYS A 177 -18.85 -0.45 24.87
N PRO A 178 -18.46 -1.44 24.03
CA PRO A 178 -19.42 -2.33 23.38
C PRO A 178 -20.21 -3.21 24.34
N THR A 179 -19.72 -3.37 25.59
CA THR A 179 -20.37 -4.21 26.60
C THR A 179 -21.45 -3.46 27.40
N CYS A 180 -21.19 -2.18 27.74
CA CYS A 180 -22.11 -1.39 28.57
C CYS A 180 -22.69 -0.17 27.84
N THR A 181 -22.36 0.04 26.57
CA THR A 181 -22.82 1.17 25.74
C THR A 181 -22.65 2.55 26.39
N GLY A 182 -21.61 2.70 27.24
CA GLY A 182 -21.31 3.94 27.95
C GLY A 182 -21.93 4.04 29.37
N LEU A 183 -22.72 3.06 29.80
CA LEU A 183 -23.43 3.11 31.10
C LEU A 183 -22.56 2.71 32.30
N GLY A 184 -21.38 2.13 32.08
CA GLY A 184 -20.46 1.69 33.14
C GLY A 184 -20.90 0.39 33.85
N THR A 185 -22.14 -0.04 33.66
CA THR A 185 -22.72 -1.26 34.24
C THR A 185 -23.35 -2.11 33.15
N ARG A 186 -23.29 -3.44 33.32
CA ARG A 186 -23.98 -4.38 32.44
C ARG A 186 -25.42 -4.50 32.94
N MET A 187 -26.39 -4.24 32.06
CA MET A 187 -27.78 -4.61 32.36
C MET A 187 -27.92 -6.12 32.13
N GLU A 188 -28.26 -6.87 33.16
CA GLU A 188 -28.64 -8.27 33.08
C GLU A 188 -30.04 -8.43 32.54
#